data_59c1720edc72fa2bb9b511deb6be736a
#
_entry.id   59c1720edc72fa2bb9b511deb6be736a
#
_cell.length_a   1.000
_cell.length_b   1.000
_cell.length_c   1.000
_cell.angle_alpha   90.00
_cell.angle_beta   90.00
_cell.angle_gamma   90.00
#
_symmetry.space_group_name_H-M   'P 1'
#
loop_
_entity.id
_entity.type
_entity.pdbx_description
1 polymer ?
#
loop_
_entity_poly.entity_id
_entity_poly.type
_entity_poly.pdbx_seq_one_letter_code
_entity_poly.pdbx_strand_id
1 'polypeptide(L)'
;KEPEPNLPLFAFIARSIQVLNIMEEGKANFHLCFLLQLCSFLGFSPNMETYRPGYFFDMLNGIFSPSRPIHTYTLDAREAEVFARLTRMDFNNLRHFKFNRGERNAILDRILTYYRLHQPDISELRSPEILRAIFD
;
A
#
# COMPACT_ATOMS: atom_id res chain seq x y z
N LYS A 1 -19.92 -22.29 1.58
CA LYS A 1 -20.50 -21.08 2.19
C LYS A 1 -19.95 -19.85 1.49
N GLU A 2 -20.84 -19.02 1.00
CA GLU A 2 -20.43 -17.77 0.38
C GLU A 2 -19.99 -16.79 1.47
N PRO A 3 -18.87 -16.08 1.26
CA PRO A 3 -18.48 -15.04 2.19
C PRO A 3 -19.47 -13.89 2.14
N GLU A 4 -19.67 -13.25 3.28
CA GLU A 4 -20.49 -12.04 3.33
C GLU A 4 -19.80 -10.91 2.55
N PRO A 5 -20.56 -10.02 1.89
CA PRO A 5 -19.98 -8.88 1.21
C PRO A 5 -19.19 -8.00 2.19
N ASN A 6 -18.00 -7.60 1.80
CA ASN A 6 -17.21 -6.64 2.57
C ASN A 6 -17.57 -5.23 2.09
N LEU A 7 -18.60 -4.65 2.71
CA LEU A 7 -19.10 -3.33 2.32
C LEU A 7 -18.07 -2.22 2.49
N PRO A 8 -17.28 -2.17 3.59
CA PRO A 8 -16.22 -1.16 3.68
C PRO A 8 -15.19 -1.27 2.57
N LEU A 9 -14.79 -2.48 2.18
CA LEU A 9 -13.85 -2.69 1.08
C LEU A 9 -14.43 -2.17 -0.23
N PHE A 10 -15.67 -2.52 -0.55
CA PHE A 10 -16.30 -2.08 -1.80
C PHE A 10 -16.48 -0.56 -1.82
N ALA A 11 -16.84 0.05 -0.70
CA ALA A 11 -16.96 1.50 -0.61
C ALA A 11 -15.60 2.18 -0.85
N PHE A 12 -14.54 1.65 -0.27
CA PHE A 12 -13.18 2.17 -0.49
C PHE A 12 -12.78 2.10 -1.96
N ILE A 13 -13.01 0.94 -2.60
CA ILE A 13 -12.67 0.75 -4.00
C ILE A 13 -13.45 1.72 -4.88
N ALA A 14 -14.76 1.83 -4.66
CA ALA A 14 -15.62 2.73 -5.44
C ALA A 14 -15.15 4.18 -5.32
N ARG A 15 -14.86 4.62 -4.10
CA ARG A 15 -14.35 5.98 -3.87
C ARG A 15 -13.00 6.18 -4.55
N SER A 16 -12.13 5.18 -4.48
CA SER A 16 -10.80 5.27 -5.09
C SER A 16 -10.89 5.44 -6.61
N ILE A 17 -11.79 4.71 -7.25
CA ILE A 17 -12.02 4.83 -8.70
C ILE A 17 -12.54 6.24 -9.03
N GLN A 18 -13.47 6.77 -8.24
CA GLN A 18 -13.98 8.12 -8.44
C GLN A 18 -12.89 9.16 -8.32
N VAL A 19 -12.04 9.03 -7.28
CA VAL A 19 -10.91 9.95 -7.08
C VAL A 19 -9.96 9.89 -8.26
N LEU A 20 -9.59 8.69 -8.70
CA LEU A 20 -8.67 8.51 -9.83
C LEU A 20 -9.22 9.18 -11.10
N ASN A 21 -10.52 9.05 -11.34
CA ASN A 21 -11.15 9.59 -12.55
C ASN A 21 -11.13 11.11 -12.62
N ILE A 22 -11.12 11.79 -11.46
CA ILE A 22 -11.13 13.25 -11.43
C ILE A 22 -9.75 13.87 -11.15
N MET A 23 -8.73 13.05 -10.84
CA MET A 23 -7.40 13.55 -10.57
C MET A 23 -6.75 14.11 -11.84
N GLU A 24 -6.16 15.29 -11.72
CA GLU A 24 -5.36 15.89 -12.76
C GLU A 24 -3.86 15.71 -12.50
N GLU A 25 -3.49 15.64 -11.21
CA GLU A 25 -2.10 15.49 -10.78
C GLU A 25 -2.01 14.32 -9.79
N GLY A 26 -0.84 13.73 -9.67
CA GLY A 26 -0.56 12.69 -8.70
C GLY A 26 -1.00 11.28 -9.10
N LYS A 27 -1.50 11.09 -10.32
CA LYS A 27 -1.94 9.76 -10.78
C LYS A 27 -0.82 8.73 -10.73
N ALA A 28 0.41 9.15 -10.99
CA ALA A 28 1.56 8.24 -10.99
C ALA A 28 1.81 7.63 -9.61
N ASN A 29 1.41 8.32 -8.55
CA ASN A 29 1.58 7.84 -7.18
C ASN A 29 0.31 7.21 -6.60
N PHE A 30 -0.81 7.31 -7.33
CA PHE A 30 -2.10 6.80 -6.85
C PHE A 30 -2.04 5.32 -6.51
N HIS A 31 -1.41 4.53 -7.37
CA HIS A 31 -1.35 3.08 -7.20
C HIS A 31 -0.66 2.69 -5.90
N LEU A 32 0.42 3.39 -5.55
CA LEU A 32 1.18 3.11 -4.34
C LEU A 32 0.33 3.36 -3.10
N CYS A 33 -0.30 4.52 -3.05
CA CYS A 33 -1.16 4.90 -1.95
C CYS A 33 -2.37 3.96 -1.84
N PHE A 34 -3.01 3.66 -2.97
CA PHE A 34 -4.17 2.78 -3.02
C PHE A 34 -3.83 1.40 -2.45
N LEU A 35 -2.73 0.82 -2.90
CA LEU A 35 -2.33 -0.53 -2.47
C LEU A 35 -2.04 -0.58 -0.97
N LEU A 36 -1.33 0.41 -0.44
CA LEU A 36 -1.04 0.44 1.00
C LEU A 36 -2.28 0.67 1.85
N GLN A 37 -3.18 1.54 1.41
CA GLN A 37 -4.42 1.77 2.15
C GLN A 37 -5.38 0.58 2.05
N LEU A 38 -5.35 -0.12 0.92
CA LEU A 38 -6.14 -1.33 0.74
C LEU A 38 -5.78 -2.40 1.78
N CYS A 39 -4.53 -2.43 2.24
CA CYS A 39 -4.08 -3.39 3.25
C CYS A 39 -4.94 -3.37 4.50
N SER A 40 -5.44 -2.19 4.92
CA SER A 40 -6.26 -2.10 6.13
C SER A 40 -7.60 -2.82 5.98
N PHE A 41 -8.15 -2.81 4.77
CA PHE A 41 -9.41 -3.51 4.49
C PHE A 41 -9.20 -5.01 4.34
N LEU A 42 -7.99 -5.43 3.98
CA LEU A 42 -7.65 -6.83 3.83
C LEU A 42 -7.08 -7.45 5.11
N GLY A 43 -6.81 -6.64 6.13
CA GLY A 43 -6.43 -7.13 7.45
C GLY A 43 -4.93 -7.23 7.71
N PHE A 44 -4.07 -6.61 6.88
CA PHE A 44 -2.63 -6.65 7.11
C PHE A 44 -1.93 -5.29 6.95
N SER A 45 -2.61 -4.24 7.35
CA SER A 45 -2.02 -2.90 7.33
C SER A 45 -0.72 -2.85 8.15
N PRO A 46 0.31 -2.12 7.70
CA PRO A 46 1.46 -1.87 8.55
C PRO A 46 1.02 -1.30 9.89
N ASN A 47 1.59 -1.80 10.99
CA ASN A 47 1.22 -1.34 12.32
C ASN A 47 1.86 0.01 12.61
N MET A 48 1.12 1.08 12.36
CA MET A 48 1.61 2.45 12.48
C MET A 48 1.90 2.85 13.92
N GLU A 49 1.34 2.16 14.91
CA GLU A 49 1.64 2.43 16.32
C GLU A 49 3.09 2.11 16.65
N THR A 50 3.73 1.22 15.89
CA THR A 50 5.12 0.85 16.11
C THR A 50 6.10 1.77 15.37
N TYR A 51 5.61 2.65 14.50
CA TYR A 51 6.49 3.49 13.70
C TYR A 51 7.16 4.59 14.52
N ARG A 52 8.47 4.75 14.30
CA ARG A 52 9.26 5.90 14.75
C ARG A 52 10.27 6.24 13.66
N PRO A 53 10.64 7.51 13.49
CA PRO A 53 11.67 7.89 12.52
C PRO A 53 12.95 7.10 12.74
N GLY A 54 13.53 6.61 11.64
CA GLY A 54 14.75 5.82 11.68
C GLY A 54 14.56 4.33 11.86
N TYR A 55 13.32 3.88 12.09
CA TYR A 55 13.04 2.45 12.25
C TYR A 55 13.03 1.73 10.90
N PHE A 56 13.39 0.45 10.94
CA PHE A 56 13.18 -0.46 9.80
C PHE A 56 11.74 -0.94 9.78
N PHE A 57 11.30 -1.43 8.63
CA PHE A 57 9.99 -2.09 8.56
C PHE A 57 10.18 -3.59 8.33
N ASP A 58 9.61 -4.37 9.22
CA ASP A 58 9.58 -5.83 9.13
C ASP A 58 8.33 -6.21 8.31
N MET A 59 8.53 -6.53 7.02
CA MET A 59 7.42 -6.87 6.14
C MET A 59 6.76 -8.19 6.53
N LEU A 60 7.53 -9.11 7.11
CA LEU A 60 7.00 -10.42 7.48
C LEU A 60 6.00 -10.31 8.62
N ASN A 61 6.27 -9.45 9.61
CA ASN A 61 5.42 -9.28 10.78
C ASN A 61 4.55 -8.03 10.74
N GLY A 62 4.75 -7.16 9.75
CA GLY A 62 3.95 -5.94 9.59
C GLY A 62 4.21 -4.88 10.65
N ILE A 63 5.38 -4.87 11.27
CA ILE A 63 5.73 -3.92 12.32
C ILE A 63 7.01 -3.16 12.00
N PHE A 64 7.15 -1.98 12.60
CA PHE A 64 8.38 -1.20 12.54
C PHE A 64 9.27 -1.56 13.74
N SER A 65 10.59 -1.52 13.54
CA SER A 65 11.53 -1.98 14.55
C SER A 65 12.79 -1.09 14.57
N PRO A 66 13.35 -0.81 15.76
CA PRO A 66 14.58 -0.01 15.84
C PRO A 66 15.80 -0.71 15.29
N SER A 67 15.79 -2.05 15.21
CA SER A 67 16.90 -2.83 14.68
C SER A 67 16.44 -3.66 13.49
N ARG A 68 17.40 -3.98 12.61
CA ARG A 68 17.12 -4.77 11.41
C ARG A 68 16.74 -6.19 11.81
N PRO A 69 15.58 -6.69 11.35
CA PRO A 69 15.21 -8.11 11.55
C PRO A 69 16.22 -9.06 10.90
N ILE A 70 16.22 -10.30 11.38
CA ILE A 70 17.18 -11.32 10.88
C ILE A 70 16.85 -11.75 9.46
N HIS A 71 15.54 -11.87 9.13
CA HIS A 71 15.11 -12.28 7.79
C HIS A 71 15.34 -11.18 6.75
N THR A 72 15.24 -11.54 5.47
CA THR A 72 15.51 -10.62 4.38
C THR A 72 14.35 -9.71 4.00
N TYR A 73 13.15 -9.94 4.52
CA TYR A 73 11.94 -9.17 4.18
C TYR A 73 11.87 -7.88 5.00
N THR A 74 12.85 -7.02 4.81
CA THR A 74 13.01 -5.81 5.61
C THR A 74 13.18 -4.61 4.71
N LEU A 75 12.50 -3.53 5.05
CA LEU A 75 12.74 -2.23 4.44
C LEU A 75 13.70 -1.44 5.32
N ASP A 76 14.66 -0.73 4.70
CA ASP A 76 15.54 0.16 5.44
C ASP A 76 14.76 1.38 5.97
N ALA A 77 15.41 2.22 6.75
CA ALA A 77 14.75 3.36 7.38
C ALA A 77 14.09 4.31 6.37
N ARG A 78 14.71 4.51 5.21
CA ARG A 78 14.18 5.39 4.18
C ARG A 78 12.94 4.79 3.52
N GLU A 79 13.01 3.52 3.15
CA GLU A 79 11.87 2.81 2.57
C GLU A 79 10.72 2.68 3.57
N ALA A 80 11.05 2.44 4.83
CA ALA A 80 10.07 2.37 5.91
C ALA A 80 9.33 3.70 6.09
N GLU A 81 10.05 4.82 6.00
CA GLU A 81 9.43 6.14 6.08
C GLU A 81 8.45 6.35 4.94
N VAL A 82 8.81 5.95 3.72
CA VAL A 82 7.91 6.07 2.57
C VAL A 82 6.64 5.24 2.79
N PHE A 83 6.78 4.00 3.25
CA PHE A 83 5.62 3.15 3.57
C PHE A 83 4.72 3.81 4.62
N ALA A 84 5.32 4.35 5.68
CA ALA A 84 4.56 5.02 6.73
C ALA A 84 3.78 6.22 6.19
N ARG A 85 4.44 7.04 5.38
CA ARG A 85 3.80 8.22 4.81
C ARG A 85 2.67 7.86 3.86
N LEU A 86 2.88 6.89 2.97
CA LEU A 86 1.85 6.45 2.03
C LEU A 86 0.66 5.82 2.74
N THR A 87 0.90 5.09 3.83
CA THR A 87 -0.17 4.46 4.61
C THR A 87 -1.06 5.50 5.28
N ARG A 88 -0.49 6.60 5.75
CA ARG A 88 -1.22 7.67 6.44
C ARG A 88 -1.84 8.69 5.52
N MET A 89 -1.36 8.78 4.29
CA MET A 89 -1.73 9.85 3.39
C MET A 89 -3.09 9.61 2.75
N ASP A 90 -3.87 10.64 2.55
CA ASP A 90 -5.06 10.53 1.73
C ASP A 90 -4.73 10.87 0.27
N PHE A 91 -5.67 10.62 -0.63
CA PHE A 91 -5.45 10.81 -2.05
C PHE A 91 -5.23 12.28 -2.44
N ASN A 92 -5.70 13.22 -1.63
CA ASN A 92 -5.56 14.65 -1.93
C ASN A 92 -4.11 15.13 -1.83
N ASN A 93 -3.27 14.41 -1.09
CA ASN A 93 -1.89 14.79 -0.85
C ASN A 93 -0.89 14.10 -1.78
N LEU A 94 -1.35 13.27 -2.72
CA LEU A 94 -0.47 12.50 -3.58
C LEU A 94 0.46 13.36 -4.43
N ARG A 95 0.03 14.55 -4.82
CA ARG A 95 0.87 15.47 -5.60
C ARG A 95 2.11 15.94 -4.85
N HIS A 96 2.13 15.80 -3.53
CA HIS A 96 3.27 16.21 -2.72
C HIS A 96 4.43 15.21 -2.76
N PHE A 97 4.19 14.00 -3.26
CA PHE A 97 5.27 13.02 -3.45
C PHE A 97 5.96 13.26 -4.78
N LYS A 98 7.28 13.32 -4.72
CA LYS A 98 8.13 13.55 -5.89
C LYS A 98 9.01 12.31 -6.11
N PHE A 99 8.41 11.26 -6.64
CA PHE A 99 9.15 10.06 -7.01
C PHE A 99 9.43 10.06 -8.51
N ASN A 100 10.66 9.69 -8.88
CA ASN A 100 10.93 9.40 -10.27
C ASN A 100 10.42 7.97 -10.58
N ARG A 101 10.51 7.59 -11.86
CA ARG A 101 9.99 6.30 -12.31
C ARG A 101 10.67 5.12 -11.61
N GLY A 102 12.00 5.18 -11.45
CA GLY A 102 12.74 4.12 -10.78
C GLY A 102 12.34 3.97 -9.33
N GLU A 103 12.17 5.08 -8.63
CA GLU A 103 11.71 5.07 -7.24
C GLU A 103 10.31 4.48 -7.11
N ARG A 104 9.39 4.88 -7.99
CA ARG A 104 8.02 4.33 -7.97
C ARG A 104 8.03 2.83 -8.21
N ASN A 105 8.82 2.36 -9.16
CA ASN A 105 8.90 0.93 -9.45
C ASN A 105 9.48 0.15 -8.28
N ALA A 106 10.48 0.70 -7.60
CA ALA A 106 11.08 0.06 -6.44
C ALA A 106 10.09 -0.03 -5.28
N ILE A 107 9.35 1.05 -5.03
CA ILE A 107 8.32 1.06 -3.97
C ILE A 107 7.21 0.06 -4.30
N LEU A 108 6.74 0.06 -5.55
CA LEU A 108 5.72 -0.89 -5.98
C LEU A 108 6.16 -2.34 -5.78
N ASP A 109 7.41 -2.64 -6.13
CA ASP A 109 7.96 -3.98 -5.93
C ASP A 109 7.92 -4.39 -4.45
N ARG A 110 8.29 -3.48 -3.55
CA ARG A 110 8.23 -3.74 -2.11
C ARG A 110 6.79 -3.96 -1.62
N ILE A 111 5.86 -3.15 -2.12
CA ILE A 111 4.45 -3.31 -1.78
C ILE A 111 3.93 -4.68 -2.24
N LEU A 112 4.26 -5.09 -3.45
CA LEU A 112 3.83 -6.38 -3.97
C LEU A 112 4.46 -7.54 -3.20
N THR A 113 5.69 -7.41 -2.75
CA THR A 113 6.32 -8.39 -1.88
C THR A 113 5.56 -8.51 -0.56
N TYR A 114 5.20 -7.38 0.03
CA TYR A 114 4.42 -7.34 1.26
C TYR A 114 3.07 -8.06 1.07
N TYR A 115 2.40 -7.80 -0.04
CA TYR A 115 1.14 -8.49 -0.37
C TYR A 115 1.34 -10.00 -0.46
N ARG A 116 2.38 -10.45 -1.16
CA ARG A 116 2.63 -11.89 -1.31
C ARG A 116 2.87 -12.59 0.03
N LEU A 117 3.48 -11.88 0.98
CA LEU A 117 3.73 -12.44 2.31
C LEU A 117 2.45 -12.59 3.13
N HIS A 118 1.49 -11.67 2.97
CA HIS A 118 0.31 -11.60 3.84
C HIS A 118 -0.98 -12.07 3.18
N GLN A 119 -1.04 -12.07 1.87
CA GLN A 119 -2.24 -12.45 1.12
C GLN A 119 -1.82 -13.27 -0.11
N PRO A 120 -1.35 -14.52 0.09
CA PRO A 120 -0.89 -15.35 -1.03
C PRO A 120 -1.96 -15.57 -2.10
N ASP A 121 -3.23 -15.64 -1.70
CA ASP A 121 -4.35 -15.70 -2.64
C ASP A 121 -5.06 -14.35 -2.68
N ILE A 122 -4.63 -13.52 -3.60
CA ILE A 122 -5.19 -12.18 -3.78
C ILE A 122 -6.25 -12.14 -4.87
N SER A 123 -7.11 -13.16 -4.91
CA SER A 123 -8.13 -13.26 -5.95
C SER A 123 -9.02 -12.02 -6.03
N GLU A 124 -9.25 -11.35 -4.92
CA GLU A 124 -10.03 -10.10 -4.91
C GLU A 124 -9.37 -8.99 -5.73
N LEU A 125 -8.04 -8.97 -5.78
CA LEU A 125 -7.29 -7.98 -6.57
C LEU A 125 -7.22 -8.32 -8.05
N ARG A 126 -7.72 -9.49 -8.43
CA ARG A 126 -7.73 -9.93 -9.82
C ARG A 126 -9.00 -9.54 -10.57
N SER A 127 -9.94 -8.89 -9.89
CA SER A 127 -11.16 -8.45 -10.58
C SER A 127 -10.79 -7.43 -11.66
N PRO A 128 -11.48 -7.44 -12.81
CA PRO A 128 -11.17 -6.49 -13.89
C PRO A 128 -11.25 -5.03 -13.47
N GLU A 129 -12.21 -4.69 -12.62
CA GLU A 129 -12.38 -3.32 -12.15
C GLU A 129 -11.18 -2.85 -11.34
N ILE A 130 -10.72 -3.69 -10.42
CA ILE A 130 -9.58 -3.35 -9.55
C ILE A 130 -8.31 -3.25 -10.39
N LEU A 131 -8.09 -4.21 -11.29
CA LEU A 131 -6.90 -4.20 -12.13
C LEU A 131 -6.84 -2.96 -13.01
N ARG A 132 -7.97 -2.54 -13.56
CA ARG A 132 -8.02 -1.30 -14.34
C ARG A 132 -7.71 -0.09 -13.48
N ALA A 133 -8.28 -0.04 -12.27
CA ALA A 133 -8.05 1.10 -11.38
C ALA A 133 -6.58 1.21 -10.98
N ILE A 134 -5.90 0.08 -10.82
CA ILE A 134 -4.52 0.05 -10.33
C ILE A 134 -3.50 0.17 -11.46
N PHE A 135 -3.69 -0.52 -12.58
CA PHE A 135 -2.64 -0.71 -13.59
C PHE A 135 -2.90 -0.04 -14.93
N ASP A 136 -4.07 0.49 -15.14
CA ASP A 136 -4.39 1.26 -16.33
C ASP A 136 -4.42 2.75 -16.01
#